data_7a8e86c36b8c304e6872d821d3ecf87d
#
_entry.id   7a8e86c36b8c304e6872d821d3ecf87d
#
_cell.length_a   1.000
_cell.length_b   1.000
_cell.length_c   1.000
_cell.angle_alpha   90.00
_cell.angle_beta   90.00
_cell.angle_gamma   90.00
#
_symmetry.space_group_name_H-M   'P 1'
#
loop_
_entity.id
_entity.type
_entity.pdbx_description
1 polymer ?
#
loop_
_entity_poly.entity_id
_entity_poly.type
_entity_poly.pdbx_seq_one_letter_code
_entity_poly.pdbx_strand_id
1 'polypeptide(L)'
;MEINIQKSYLQGLPNQQATPHNGKRIIIIHNTATPEATAKNEGVYFTREWQNIQTFVHVFVDWSGDVVELAPYGLVAWGAGYVNKYAFLQVEQCISNDAQKNRQSAEAVAQYVARKIRESGVPFSDYRIIDHATASVEFGGSDHMDSIVGVGWADFIARVQQLSEQTTQPAQSKPQAQPQQPAQAPKGEPALGVFRCGYNIKARTQGPDKNNPQAYMFKTGDAIKYDRRLIAGGYEWISQRRASGDYWYIPVRDLGDSTFWGDWS
;
A
#
# COMPACT_ATOMS: atom_id res chain seq x y z
N MET A 1 -0.99 9.34 -1.94
CA MET A 1 -0.39 8.34 -1.02
C MET A 1 -0.25 7.05 -1.81
N GLU A 2 0.83 6.30 -1.64
CA GLU A 2 0.99 4.97 -2.23
C GLU A 2 0.68 3.92 -1.16
N ILE A 3 -0.12 2.89 -1.50
CA ILE A 3 -0.41 1.81 -0.57
C ILE A 3 0.62 0.70 -0.71
N ASN A 4 1.07 0.16 0.44
CA ASN A 4 2.05 -0.91 0.55
C ASN A 4 1.36 -2.19 1.05
N ILE A 5 1.20 -3.20 0.19
CA ILE A 5 0.42 -4.39 0.50
C ILE A 5 1.33 -5.53 0.94
N GLN A 6 1.12 -6.01 2.15
CA GLN A 6 1.71 -7.21 2.71
C GLN A 6 0.65 -8.31 2.81
N LYS A 7 0.94 -9.49 2.27
CA LYS A 7 0.10 -10.68 2.41
C LYS A 7 0.56 -11.51 3.61
N SER A 8 -0.32 -11.69 4.57
CA SER A 8 -0.10 -12.45 5.82
C SER A 8 -1.30 -13.35 6.07
N TYR A 9 -1.66 -14.20 5.08
CA TYR A 9 -2.87 -15.00 5.13
C TYR A 9 -2.87 -15.93 6.34
N LEU A 10 -4.00 -15.92 7.05
CA LEU A 10 -4.27 -16.75 8.22
C LEU A 10 -4.23 -18.23 7.82
N GLN A 11 -3.75 -19.07 8.73
CA GLN A 11 -3.73 -20.51 8.52
C GLN A 11 -5.04 -21.13 8.94
N GLY A 12 -5.48 -22.18 8.22
CA GLY A 12 -6.69 -22.91 8.55
C GLY A 12 -8.01 -22.20 8.24
N LEU A 13 -7.97 -21.19 7.34
CA LEU A 13 -9.19 -20.50 6.89
C LEU A 13 -10.19 -21.47 6.26
N PRO A 14 -11.51 -21.26 6.47
CA PRO A 14 -12.53 -22.06 5.79
C PRO A 14 -12.47 -21.82 4.28
N ASN A 15 -12.65 -22.90 3.50
CA ASN A 15 -12.62 -22.81 2.03
C ASN A 15 -14.04 -22.61 1.48
N GLN A 16 -14.66 -21.48 1.85
CA GLN A 16 -15.98 -21.10 1.35
C GLN A 16 -15.86 -19.81 0.54
N GLN A 17 -16.43 -19.81 -0.67
CA GLN A 17 -16.42 -18.63 -1.54
C GLN A 17 -17.70 -17.81 -1.36
N ALA A 18 -17.55 -16.48 -1.38
CA ALA A 18 -18.66 -15.56 -1.36
C ALA A 18 -19.49 -15.66 -2.66
N THR A 19 -20.79 -15.44 -2.54
CA THR A 19 -21.72 -15.43 -3.67
C THR A 19 -22.39 -14.07 -3.81
N PRO A 20 -22.70 -13.61 -5.03
CA PRO A 20 -23.41 -12.35 -5.22
C PRO A 20 -24.79 -12.36 -4.51
N HIS A 21 -25.17 -11.21 -3.96
CA HIS A 21 -26.51 -10.96 -3.43
C HIS A 21 -27.26 -10.03 -4.39
N ASN A 22 -28.42 -10.50 -4.90
CA ASN A 22 -29.19 -9.76 -5.91
C ASN A 22 -28.35 -9.26 -7.09
N GLY A 23 -27.45 -10.12 -7.59
CA GLY A 23 -26.56 -9.81 -8.70
C GLY A 23 -25.37 -8.89 -8.35
N LYS A 24 -25.22 -8.45 -7.10
CA LYS A 24 -24.15 -7.58 -6.66
C LYS A 24 -23.14 -8.30 -5.76
N ARG A 25 -21.85 -8.00 -5.93
CA ARG A 25 -20.79 -8.38 -5.01
C ARG A 25 -20.74 -7.37 -3.86
N ILE A 26 -20.89 -7.84 -2.63
CA ILE A 26 -20.86 -6.94 -1.46
C ILE A 26 -19.40 -6.72 -1.04
N ILE A 27 -19.07 -5.47 -0.73
CA ILE A 27 -17.85 -5.05 -0.02
C ILE A 27 -18.30 -4.36 1.26
N ILE A 28 -17.71 -4.74 2.40
CA ILE A 28 -18.05 -4.18 3.70
C ILE A 28 -16.86 -3.39 4.22
N ILE A 29 -17.15 -2.18 4.68
CA ILE A 29 -16.19 -1.28 5.30
C ILE A 29 -16.46 -1.23 6.80
N HIS A 30 -15.43 -1.54 7.57
CA HIS A 30 -15.37 -1.47 9.02
C HIS A 30 -14.38 -0.41 9.47
N ASN A 31 -14.35 -0.12 10.75
CA ASN A 31 -13.20 0.46 11.41
C ASN A 31 -12.84 -0.36 12.65
N THR A 32 -11.57 -0.35 13.00
CA THR A 32 -11.03 -1.22 14.06
C THR A 32 -11.55 -0.91 15.46
N ALA A 33 -12.26 0.19 15.68
CA ALA A 33 -12.67 0.70 17.00
C ALA A 33 -11.51 0.78 18.03
N THR A 34 -10.28 0.53 17.59
CA THR A 34 -9.05 0.52 18.42
C THR A 34 -8.12 1.64 17.94
N PRO A 35 -8.27 2.87 18.47
CA PRO A 35 -7.43 3.99 18.04
C PRO A 35 -5.93 3.69 18.23
N GLU A 36 -5.11 4.20 17.29
CA GLU A 36 -3.65 4.09 17.24
C GLU A 36 -3.09 2.68 16.94
N ALA A 37 -3.93 1.66 16.78
CA ALA A 37 -3.48 0.37 16.27
C ALA A 37 -3.25 0.45 14.75
N THR A 38 -2.05 0.08 14.29
CA THR A 38 -1.71 0.06 12.86
C THR A 38 -2.20 -1.24 12.19
N ALA A 39 -2.25 -1.28 10.88
CA ALA A 39 -2.57 -2.49 10.12
C ALA A 39 -1.69 -3.68 10.52
N LYS A 40 -0.42 -3.43 10.82
CA LYS A 40 0.51 -4.47 11.32
C LYS A 40 0.15 -4.96 12.71
N ASN A 41 -0.23 -4.07 13.64
CA ASN A 41 -0.64 -4.45 14.99
C ASN A 41 -1.88 -5.36 14.94
N GLU A 42 -2.89 -4.96 14.18
CA GLU A 42 -4.12 -5.72 13.98
C GLU A 42 -3.84 -7.06 13.28
N GLY A 43 -3.01 -7.06 12.24
CA GLY A 43 -2.61 -8.28 11.54
C GLY A 43 -1.92 -9.30 12.47
N VAL A 44 -1.03 -8.86 13.37
CA VAL A 44 -0.39 -9.71 14.37
C VAL A 44 -1.40 -10.26 15.37
N TYR A 45 -2.33 -9.41 15.86
CA TYR A 45 -3.38 -9.83 16.79
C TYR A 45 -4.27 -10.90 16.18
N PHE A 46 -4.81 -10.65 14.98
CA PHE A 46 -5.70 -11.60 14.29
C PHE A 46 -4.98 -12.89 13.90
N THR A 47 -3.71 -12.83 13.49
CA THR A 47 -2.93 -14.05 13.21
C THR A 47 -2.88 -14.99 14.42
N ARG A 48 -2.85 -14.44 15.62
CA ARG A 48 -2.80 -15.21 16.87
C ARG A 48 -4.18 -15.64 17.38
N GLU A 49 -5.18 -14.77 17.25
CA GLU A 49 -6.43 -14.87 18.02
C GLU A 49 -7.66 -15.28 17.19
N TRP A 50 -7.65 -15.21 15.85
CA TRP A 50 -8.85 -15.37 15.03
C TRP A 50 -9.63 -16.68 15.30
N GLN A 51 -8.93 -17.78 15.60
CA GLN A 51 -9.58 -19.06 15.91
C GLN A 51 -10.25 -19.05 17.28
N ASN A 52 -9.68 -18.32 18.24
CA ASN A 52 -10.24 -18.16 19.58
C ASN A 52 -11.49 -17.28 19.57
N ILE A 53 -11.42 -16.16 18.85
CA ILE A 53 -12.51 -15.19 18.77
C ILE A 53 -13.54 -15.51 17.68
N GLN A 54 -13.27 -16.53 16.84
CA GLN A 54 -14.12 -16.96 15.74
C GLN A 54 -14.52 -15.83 14.79
N THR A 55 -13.60 -14.90 14.55
CA THR A 55 -13.81 -13.76 13.65
C THR A 55 -12.55 -13.40 12.90
N PHE A 56 -12.69 -12.94 11.67
CA PHE A 56 -11.64 -12.35 10.86
C PHE A 56 -12.22 -11.57 9.69
N VAL A 57 -11.42 -10.64 9.16
CA VAL A 57 -11.69 -9.87 7.96
C VAL A 57 -10.61 -10.14 6.90
N HIS A 58 -10.80 -9.62 5.70
CA HIS A 58 -9.81 -9.83 4.63
C HIS A 58 -8.55 -8.99 4.82
N VAL A 59 -8.68 -7.76 5.38
CA VAL A 59 -7.59 -6.80 5.32
C VAL A 59 -7.74 -5.68 6.36
N PHE A 60 -6.61 -5.24 6.87
CA PHE A 60 -6.44 -4.01 7.65
C PHE A 60 -5.68 -2.98 6.83
N VAL A 61 -6.10 -1.71 6.90
CA VAL A 61 -5.50 -0.58 6.18
C VAL A 61 -5.31 0.59 7.11
N ASP A 62 -4.10 1.16 7.20
CA ASP A 62 -3.81 2.27 8.08
C ASP A 62 -3.44 3.58 7.36
N TRP A 63 -3.22 4.63 8.13
CA TRP A 63 -2.94 6.00 7.67
C TRP A 63 -1.54 6.17 7.03
N SER A 64 -0.63 5.23 7.22
CA SER A 64 0.66 5.24 6.54
C SER A 64 0.56 4.70 5.11
N GLY A 65 -0.59 4.09 4.77
CA GLY A 65 -0.80 3.34 3.55
C GLY A 65 -0.37 1.88 3.65
N ASP A 66 0.00 1.40 4.83
CA ASP A 66 0.27 -0.02 5.03
C ASP A 66 -1.04 -0.82 5.02
N VAL A 67 -1.01 -1.92 4.29
CA VAL A 67 -2.13 -2.83 4.06
C VAL A 67 -1.70 -4.24 4.41
N VAL A 68 -2.41 -4.90 5.33
CA VAL A 68 -2.13 -6.27 5.73
C VAL A 68 -3.29 -7.17 5.33
N GLU A 69 -3.11 -7.95 4.27
CA GLU A 69 -4.09 -8.94 3.80
C GLU A 69 -4.00 -10.21 4.64
N LEU A 70 -5.12 -10.60 5.27
CA LEU A 70 -5.25 -11.81 6.11
C LEU A 70 -6.01 -12.93 5.42
N ALA A 71 -6.83 -12.63 4.41
CA ALA A 71 -7.56 -13.62 3.65
C ALA A 71 -7.64 -13.22 2.17
N PRO A 72 -7.71 -14.19 1.24
CA PRO A 72 -7.90 -13.93 -0.17
C PRO A 72 -9.26 -13.27 -0.46
N TYR A 73 -9.27 -12.33 -1.41
CA TYR A 73 -10.51 -11.77 -1.96
C TYR A 73 -11.47 -12.87 -2.44
N GLY A 74 -12.74 -12.74 -2.10
CA GLY A 74 -13.79 -13.70 -2.47
C GLY A 74 -13.96 -14.87 -1.51
N LEU A 75 -13.04 -15.09 -0.57
CA LEU A 75 -13.27 -16.04 0.53
C LEU A 75 -14.33 -15.47 1.49
N VAL A 76 -15.16 -16.32 2.11
CA VAL A 76 -16.10 -15.87 3.15
C VAL A 76 -15.33 -15.57 4.43
N ALA A 77 -15.21 -14.29 4.78
CA ALA A 77 -14.71 -13.85 6.08
C ALA A 77 -15.83 -13.76 7.11
N TRP A 78 -15.49 -13.77 8.42
CA TRP A 78 -16.44 -13.89 9.52
C TRP A 78 -16.53 -12.60 10.37
N GLY A 79 -16.54 -11.45 9.72
CA GLY A 79 -16.49 -10.14 10.40
C GLY A 79 -17.82 -9.37 10.43
N ALA A 80 -18.90 -9.83 9.77
CA ALA A 80 -20.10 -9.01 9.57
C ALA A 80 -21.44 -9.74 9.68
N GLY A 81 -21.54 -10.81 10.47
CA GLY A 81 -22.80 -11.51 10.70
C GLY A 81 -23.34 -12.24 9.46
N TYR A 82 -24.66 -12.18 9.22
CA TYR A 82 -25.30 -12.99 8.18
C TYR A 82 -24.96 -12.56 6.75
N VAL A 83 -24.43 -11.37 6.55
CA VAL A 83 -23.98 -10.89 5.23
C VAL A 83 -22.65 -11.52 4.78
N ASN A 84 -21.91 -12.16 5.68
CA ASN A 84 -20.57 -12.74 5.40
C ASN A 84 -20.54 -13.55 4.10
N LYS A 85 -21.55 -14.38 3.85
CA LYS A 85 -21.66 -15.25 2.66
C LYS A 85 -21.77 -14.49 1.33
N TYR A 86 -22.03 -13.19 1.39
CA TYR A 86 -22.17 -12.30 0.23
C TYR A 86 -21.04 -11.30 0.12
N ALA A 87 -20.18 -11.21 1.16
CA ALA A 87 -19.10 -10.25 1.23
C ALA A 87 -17.84 -10.79 0.55
N PHE A 88 -17.54 -10.25 -0.63
CA PHE A 88 -16.33 -10.57 -1.38
C PHE A 88 -15.09 -9.93 -0.77
N LEU A 89 -15.29 -8.87 -0.01
CA LEU A 89 -14.22 -8.14 0.67
C LEU A 89 -14.77 -7.49 1.95
N GLN A 90 -14.04 -7.62 3.04
CA GLN A 90 -14.27 -6.92 4.31
C GLN A 90 -12.98 -6.19 4.66
N VAL A 91 -13.05 -4.88 4.81
CA VAL A 91 -11.90 -3.99 5.01
C VAL A 91 -12.03 -3.26 6.34
N GLU A 92 -11.04 -3.42 7.18
CA GLU A 92 -10.89 -2.66 8.43
C GLU A 92 -10.05 -1.41 8.21
N GLN A 93 -10.65 -0.26 8.39
CA GLN A 93 -9.93 0.98 8.52
C GLN A 93 -9.29 1.06 9.91
N CYS A 94 -7.97 1.11 10.01
CA CYS A 94 -7.31 1.48 11.25
C CYS A 94 -7.54 2.97 11.54
N ILE A 95 -7.99 3.27 12.75
CA ILE A 95 -8.35 4.63 13.17
C ILE A 95 -7.35 5.21 14.16
N SER A 96 -7.34 6.53 14.30
CA SER A 96 -6.47 7.30 15.18
C SER A 96 -7.28 8.39 15.90
N ASN A 97 -6.74 8.92 16.99
CA ASN A 97 -7.24 10.14 17.61
C ASN A 97 -6.94 11.41 16.77
N ASP A 98 -6.08 11.29 15.74
CA ASP A 98 -5.74 12.36 14.82
C ASP A 98 -6.66 12.34 13.59
N ALA A 99 -7.42 13.42 13.39
CA ALA A 99 -8.34 13.55 12.27
C ALA A 99 -7.63 13.51 10.89
N GLN A 100 -6.36 13.94 10.80
CA GLN A 100 -5.61 13.86 9.55
C GLN A 100 -5.23 12.42 9.23
N LYS A 101 -4.79 11.64 10.21
CA LYS A 101 -4.54 10.21 10.05
C LYS A 101 -5.80 9.47 9.62
N ASN A 102 -6.97 9.79 10.19
CA ASN A 102 -8.24 9.18 9.79
C ASN A 102 -8.60 9.50 8.32
N ARG A 103 -8.36 10.73 7.84
CA ARG A 103 -8.51 11.04 6.42
C ARG A 103 -7.53 10.28 5.55
N GLN A 104 -6.30 10.12 6.00
CA GLN A 104 -5.27 9.36 5.26
C GLN A 104 -5.61 7.87 5.19
N SER A 105 -6.08 7.26 6.29
CA SER A 105 -6.51 5.86 6.26
C SER A 105 -7.75 5.65 5.41
N ALA A 106 -8.71 6.58 5.42
CA ALA A 106 -9.88 6.52 4.54
C ALA A 106 -9.50 6.59 3.04
N GLU A 107 -8.55 7.44 2.67
CA GLU A 107 -8.01 7.49 1.31
C GLU A 107 -7.27 6.20 0.94
N ALA A 108 -6.48 5.63 1.86
CA ALA A 108 -5.80 4.36 1.65
C ALA A 108 -6.80 3.19 1.47
N VAL A 109 -7.88 3.15 2.26
CA VAL A 109 -8.99 2.19 2.11
C VAL A 109 -9.63 2.35 0.74
N ALA A 110 -9.95 3.58 0.30
CA ALA A 110 -10.55 3.82 -1.00
C ALA A 110 -9.64 3.33 -2.15
N GLN A 111 -8.34 3.58 -2.07
CA GLN A 111 -7.36 3.09 -3.05
C GLN A 111 -7.28 1.56 -3.08
N TYR A 112 -7.29 0.92 -1.92
CA TYR A 112 -7.24 -0.53 -1.82
C TYR A 112 -8.51 -1.17 -2.40
N VAL A 113 -9.69 -0.70 -1.99
CA VAL A 113 -10.99 -1.20 -2.50
C VAL A 113 -11.07 -1.04 -4.02
N ALA A 114 -10.76 0.14 -4.54
CA ALA A 114 -10.76 0.40 -5.97
C ALA A 114 -9.78 -0.48 -6.73
N ARG A 115 -8.60 -0.75 -6.16
CA ARG A 115 -7.63 -1.69 -6.72
C ARG A 115 -8.20 -3.10 -6.79
N LYS A 116 -8.87 -3.59 -5.74
CA LYS A 116 -9.49 -4.93 -5.74
C LYS A 116 -10.63 -5.04 -6.76
N ILE A 117 -11.43 -3.99 -6.93
CA ILE A 117 -12.46 -3.92 -7.98
C ILE A 117 -11.81 -4.06 -9.36
N ARG A 118 -10.78 -3.29 -9.66
CA ARG A 118 -10.06 -3.39 -10.96
C ARG A 118 -9.42 -4.76 -11.17
N GLU A 119 -8.73 -5.30 -10.15
CA GLU A 119 -8.08 -6.62 -10.22
C GLU A 119 -9.09 -7.75 -10.47
N SER A 120 -10.34 -7.59 -10.04
CA SER A 120 -11.40 -8.57 -10.26
C SER A 120 -11.91 -8.61 -11.70
N GLY A 121 -11.66 -7.58 -12.50
CA GLY A 121 -12.21 -7.41 -13.86
C GLY A 121 -13.72 -7.17 -13.91
N VAL A 122 -14.38 -6.91 -12.76
CA VAL A 122 -15.84 -6.70 -12.68
C VAL A 122 -16.12 -5.20 -12.57
N PRO A 123 -17.07 -4.65 -13.33
CA PRO A 123 -17.42 -3.23 -13.29
C PRO A 123 -17.82 -2.76 -11.88
N PHE A 124 -17.51 -1.50 -11.54
CA PHE A 124 -17.92 -0.89 -10.27
C PHE A 124 -19.42 -1.02 -10.02
N SER A 125 -20.23 -0.87 -11.08
CA SER A 125 -21.70 -1.01 -11.04
C SER A 125 -22.19 -2.36 -10.50
N ASP A 126 -21.38 -3.41 -10.55
CA ASP A 126 -21.73 -4.75 -10.06
C ASP A 126 -21.35 -4.98 -8.62
N TYR A 127 -20.83 -3.93 -7.97
CA TYR A 127 -20.58 -3.92 -6.55
C TYR A 127 -21.65 -3.16 -5.78
N ARG A 128 -21.86 -3.59 -4.55
CA ARG A 128 -22.54 -2.86 -3.49
C ARG A 128 -21.58 -2.69 -2.32
N ILE A 129 -21.13 -1.48 -2.11
CA ILE A 129 -20.26 -1.14 -0.97
C ILE A 129 -21.15 -0.62 0.14
N ILE A 130 -21.07 -1.24 1.31
CA ILE A 130 -21.82 -0.86 2.50
C ILE A 130 -20.87 -0.78 3.70
N ASP A 131 -21.23 -0.01 4.70
CA ASP A 131 -20.57 -0.05 6.00
C ASP A 131 -21.14 -1.15 6.89
N HIS A 132 -20.46 -1.45 8.01
CA HIS A 132 -20.92 -2.48 8.93
C HIS A 132 -22.24 -2.12 9.58
N ALA A 133 -22.50 -0.84 9.84
CA ALA A 133 -23.79 -0.37 10.35
C ALA A 133 -24.94 -0.76 9.42
N THR A 134 -24.80 -0.51 8.11
CA THR A 134 -25.79 -0.95 7.11
C THR A 134 -25.92 -2.47 7.06
N ALA A 135 -24.80 -3.19 7.14
CA ALA A 135 -24.80 -4.65 7.14
C ALA A 135 -25.58 -5.21 8.35
N SER A 136 -25.36 -4.64 9.55
CA SER A 136 -26.06 -5.05 10.77
C SER A 136 -27.56 -4.79 10.69
N VAL A 137 -27.98 -3.65 10.16
CA VAL A 137 -29.40 -3.28 10.03
C VAL A 137 -30.14 -4.13 8.98
N GLU A 138 -29.52 -4.33 7.81
CA GLU A 138 -30.19 -5.00 6.69
C GLU A 138 -30.15 -6.52 6.76
N PHE A 139 -29.07 -7.10 7.27
CA PHE A 139 -28.85 -8.55 7.24
C PHE A 139 -28.91 -9.18 8.65
N GLY A 140 -28.58 -8.43 9.68
CA GLY A 140 -28.51 -8.94 11.05
C GLY A 140 -27.31 -9.83 11.33
N GLY A 141 -27.29 -10.45 12.52
CA GLY A 141 -26.20 -11.32 12.96
C GLY A 141 -24.98 -10.57 13.48
N SER A 142 -25.06 -9.26 13.55
CA SER A 142 -24.10 -8.34 14.19
C SER A 142 -24.87 -7.14 14.74
N ASP A 143 -24.33 -6.50 15.76
CA ASP A 143 -24.85 -5.26 16.36
C ASP A 143 -23.87 -4.09 16.21
N HIS A 144 -22.79 -4.29 15.47
CA HIS A 144 -21.78 -3.27 15.22
C HIS A 144 -22.32 -2.18 14.29
N MET A 145 -22.09 -0.92 14.67
CA MET A 145 -22.59 0.26 13.98
C MET A 145 -21.43 1.13 13.44
N ASP A 146 -20.32 0.49 13.10
CA ASP A 146 -19.13 1.17 12.61
C ASP A 146 -19.20 1.45 11.09
N SER A 147 -18.49 2.47 10.70
CA SER A 147 -18.38 2.98 9.34
C SER A 147 -17.02 3.63 9.12
N ILE A 148 -16.77 4.12 7.92
CA ILE A 148 -15.55 4.87 7.60
C ILE A 148 -15.44 6.15 8.47
N VAL A 149 -14.22 6.46 8.90
CA VAL A 149 -13.93 7.63 9.75
C VAL A 149 -13.03 8.61 9.00
N GLY A 150 -13.25 9.90 9.21
CA GLY A 150 -12.42 10.98 8.64
C GLY A 150 -12.95 11.59 7.34
N VAL A 151 -13.93 10.95 6.68
CA VAL A 151 -14.62 11.45 5.48
C VAL A 151 -16.11 11.10 5.54
N GLY A 152 -16.94 11.81 4.78
CA GLY A 152 -18.35 11.44 4.60
C GLY A 152 -18.51 10.17 3.78
N TRP A 153 -19.54 9.35 4.09
CA TRP A 153 -19.78 8.10 3.37
C TRP A 153 -19.95 8.30 1.86
N ALA A 154 -20.73 9.31 1.45
CA ALA A 154 -20.95 9.61 0.03
C ALA A 154 -19.66 9.99 -0.69
N ASP A 155 -18.80 10.79 -0.03
CA ASP A 155 -17.50 11.20 -0.58
C ASP A 155 -16.56 10.00 -0.70
N PHE A 156 -16.56 9.10 0.28
CA PHE A 156 -15.81 7.86 0.25
C PHE A 156 -16.23 6.99 -0.94
N ILE A 157 -17.53 6.75 -1.14
CA ILE A 157 -18.05 5.95 -2.27
C ILE A 157 -17.69 6.60 -3.59
N ALA A 158 -17.88 7.93 -3.74
CA ALA A 158 -17.50 8.65 -4.95
C ALA A 158 -15.98 8.51 -5.23
N ARG A 159 -15.16 8.55 -4.19
CA ARG A 159 -13.71 8.36 -4.32
C ARG A 159 -13.34 6.94 -4.77
N VAL A 160 -13.96 5.91 -4.20
CA VAL A 160 -13.76 4.51 -4.64
C VAL A 160 -14.20 4.36 -6.10
N GLN A 161 -15.35 4.89 -6.49
CA GLN A 161 -15.82 4.86 -7.85
C GLN A 161 -14.83 5.53 -8.80
N GLN A 162 -14.46 6.79 -8.52
CA GLN A 162 -13.48 7.53 -9.30
C GLN A 162 -12.18 6.74 -9.51
N LEU A 163 -11.67 6.12 -8.45
CA LEU A 163 -10.42 5.34 -8.51
C LEU A 163 -10.59 4.01 -9.24
N SER A 164 -11.77 3.38 -9.18
CA SER A 164 -12.04 2.09 -9.85
C SER A 164 -12.33 2.25 -11.34
N GLU A 165 -12.99 3.36 -11.72
CA GLU A 165 -13.30 3.72 -13.11
C GLU A 165 -12.16 4.46 -13.81
N GLN A 166 -11.21 4.99 -13.05
CA GLN A 166 -9.92 5.29 -13.66
C GLN A 166 -9.50 3.99 -14.32
N THR A 167 -10.01 3.86 -15.58
CA THR A 167 -9.46 2.89 -16.51
C THR A 167 -8.00 2.86 -16.15
N THR A 168 -7.40 1.69 -16.05
CA THR A 168 -6.01 1.62 -16.42
C THR A 168 -5.92 2.13 -17.87
N GLN A 169 -5.98 3.41 -18.08
CA GLN A 169 -4.82 4.00 -18.71
C GLN A 169 -3.71 3.42 -17.89
N PRO A 170 -3.01 2.39 -18.44
CA PRO A 170 -1.95 1.68 -17.69
C PRO A 170 -1.24 2.83 -17.04
N ALA A 171 -1.39 2.95 -15.68
CA ALA A 171 -1.30 4.12 -14.80
C ALA A 171 -0.63 5.13 -15.63
N GLN A 172 -1.30 6.29 -16.00
CA GLN A 172 -0.63 7.14 -16.97
C GLN A 172 0.72 7.07 -16.52
N SER A 173 1.09 5.93 -17.01
CA SER A 173 2.38 5.48 -16.87
C SER A 173 3.00 6.80 -16.92
N LYS A 174 3.26 7.42 -15.72
CA LYS A 174 4.21 8.48 -15.67
C LYS A 174 4.98 8.20 -16.91
N PRO A 175 4.84 9.06 -17.94
CA PRO A 175 4.65 8.73 -19.35
C PRO A 175 5.32 7.41 -19.62
N GLN A 176 4.54 6.41 -19.90
CA GLN A 176 4.97 5.00 -20.00
C GLN A 176 6.27 5.11 -20.71
N ALA A 177 7.31 4.91 -19.91
CA ALA A 177 8.59 4.86 -20.53
C ALA A 177 8.32 4.00 -21.75
N GLN A 178 8.19 4.62 -22.89
CA GLN A 178 8.16 4.00 -24.23
C GLN A 178 9.12 2.85 -24.13
N PRO A 179 8.79 1.60 -24.52
CA PRO A 179 9.63 0.45 -24.24
C PRO A 179 11.05 0.97 -24.18
N GLN A 180 11.51 1.22 -22.93
CA GLN A 180 12.64 2.14 -22.73
C GLN A 180 13.73 1.51 -23.52
N GLN A 181 14.10 2.16 -24.58
CA GLN A 181 15.48 2.06 -25.07
C GLN A 181 16.34 1.87 -23.84
N PRO A 182 17.05 0.75 -23.70
CA PRO A 182 17.68 0.29 -22.45
C PRO A 182 18.23 1.50 -21.72
N ALA A 183 17.71 1.76 -20.51
CA ALA A 183 17.77 3.05 -19.81
C ALA A 183 19.14 3.67 -20.05
N GLN A 184 19.18 4.79 -20.78
CA GLN A 184 20.47 5.40 -21.14
C GLN A 184 21.23 5.59 -19.84
N ALA A 185 22.42 5.06 -19.79
CA ALA A 185 23.26 5.17 -18.62
C ALA A 185 23.30 6.64 -18.15
N PRO A 186 23.15 6.91 -16.84
CA PRO A 186 23.06 8.29 -16.34
C PRO A 186 24.20 9.13 -16.88
N LYS A 187 23.93 10.41 -17.19
CA LYS A 187 24.97 11.36 -17.57
C LYS A 187 25.90 11.56 -16.37
N GLY A 188 27.04 10.89 -16.38
CA GLY A 188 28.05 10.94 -15.31
C GLY A 188 29.30 10.22 -15.76
N GLU A 189 30.40 10.45 -15.09
CA GLU A 189 31.67 9.76 -15.39
C GLU A 189 31.55 8.27 -15.03
N PRO A 190 31.93 7.37 -15.93
CA PRO A 190 32.05 5.95 -15.60
C PRO A 190 33.04 5.77 -14.45
N ALA A 191 32.61 5.15 -13.38
CA ALA A 191 33.43 4.93 -12.19
C ALA A 191 32.93 3.68 -11.46
N LEU A 192 33.66 2.60 -11.57
CA LEU A 192 33.36 1.37 -10.84
C LEU A 192 34.02 1.40 -9.47
N GLY A 193 33.25 1.02 -8.44
CA GLY A 193 33.79 0.95 -7.08
C GLY A 193 32.76 0.47 -6.07
N VAL A 194 33.16 0.52 -4.83
CA VAL A 194 32.31 0.24 -3.67
C VAL A 194 32.31 1.46 -2.76
N PHE A 195 31.13 1.89 -2.34
CA PHE A 195 30.93 2.92 -1.32
C PHE A 195 30.33 2.28 -0.09
N ARG A 196 30.96 2.46 1.07
CA ARG A 196 30.47 1.96 2.35
C ARG A 196 29.80 3.10 3.12
N CYS A 197 28.51 2.94 3.41
CA CYS A 197 27.71 3.97 4.08
C CYS A 197 28.19 4.22 5.51
N GLY A 198 28.53 5.47 5.81
CA GLY A 198 28.78 5.95 7.18
C GLY A 198 27.52 6.34 7.93
N TYR A 199 26.43 6.57 7.18
CA TYR A 199 25.11 6.95 7.68
C TYR A 199 24.01 6.19 6.92
N ASN A 200 22.75 6.30 7.40
CA ASN A 200 21.61 5.81 6.65
C ASN A 200 21.34 6.71 5.45
N ILE A 201 21.40 6.18 4.24
CA ILE A 201 21.30 6.94 2.99
C ILE A 201 20.12 6.44 2.15
N LYS A 202 19.27 7.38 1.71
CA LYS A 202 18.12 7.07 0.85
C LYS A 202 18.55 6.99 -0.62
N ALA A 203 18.42 5.80 -1.23
CA ALA A 203 18.49 5.66 -2.67
C ALA A 203 17.21 6.22 -3.32
N ARG A 204 17.34 6.78 -4.52
CA ARG A 204 16.25 7.36 -5.31
C ARG A 204 16.10 6.65 -6.65
N THR A 205 14.89 6.65 -7.20
CA THR A 205 14.60 6.29 -8.59
C THR A 205 14.48 7.54 -9.45
N GLN A 206 14.33 7.39 -10.75
CA GLN A 206 14.02 8.46 -11.71
C GLN A 206 15.09 9.57 -11.88
N GLY A 207 16.25 9.41 -11.27
CA GLY A 207 17.34 10.37 -11.38
C GLY A 207 17.91 10.86 -10.04
N PRO A 208 19.02 11.61 -10.09
CA PRO A 208 19.73 12.12 -8.92
C PRO A 208 19.08 13.40 -8.39
N ASP A 209 17.91 13.26 -7.77
CA ASP A 209 17.19 14.35 -7.11
C ASP A 209 16.63 13.83 -5.77
N LYS A 210 16.84 14.61 -4.69
CA LYS A 210 16.35 14.26 -3.34
C LYS A 210 14.83 14.21 -3.22
N ASN A 211 14.12 14.90 -4.12
CA ASN A 211 12.65 14.89 -4.17
C ASN A 211 12.09 13.68 -4.93
N ASN A 212 12.93 12.96 -5.66
CA ASN A 212 12.51 11.75 -6.35
C ASN A 212 12.12 10.63 -5.35
N PRO A 213 11.23 9.70 -5.76
CA PRO A 213 10.78 8.62 -4.90
C PRO A 213 11.94 7.83 -4.28
N GLN A 214 11.81 7.51 -2.99
CA GLN A 214 12.75 6.64 -2.31
C GLN A 214 12.61 5.22 -2.84
N ALA A 215 13.71 4.64 -3.31
CA ALA A 215 13.78 3.25 -3.75
C ALA A 215 14.16 2.30 -2.62
N TYR A 216 15.12 2.71 -1.79
CA TYR A 216 15.69 1.89 -0.72
C TYR A 216 16.33 2.78 0.35
N MET A 217 16.54 2.22 1.54
CA MET A 217 17.32 2.84 2.62
C MET A 217 18.54 1.97 2.91
N PHE A 218 19.69 2.42 2.47
CA PHE A 218 20.97 1.84 2.91
C PHE A 218 21.24 2.24 4.35
N LYS A 219 21.71 1.30 5.15
CA LYS A 219 22.06 1.51 6.55
C LYS A 219 23.56 1.76 6.69
N THR A 220 23.96 2.36 7.80
CA THR A 220 25.37 2.48 8.20
C THR A 220 26.06 1.11 8.10
N GLY A 221 27.18 1.06 7.42
CA GLY A 221 27.96 -0.16 7.16
C GLY A 221 27.62 -0.89 5.87
N ASP A 222 26.49 -0.60 5.22
CA ASP A 222 26.13 -1.22 3.94
C ASP A 222 27.16 -0.85 2.85
N ALA A 223 27.53 -1.82 2.02
CA ALA A 223 28.41 -1.65 0.88
C ALA A 223 27.63 -1.55 -0.43
N ILE A 224 27.79 -0.48 -1.15
CA ILE A 224 27.09 -0.17 -2.40
C ILE A 224 28.07 -0.32 -3.58
N LYS A 225 27.88 -1.32 -4.43
CA LYS A 225 28.59 -1.39 -5.72
C LYS A 225 27.96 -0.37 -6.65
N TYR A 226 28.75 0.52 -7.22
CA TYR A 226 28.28 1.56 -8.13
C TYR A 226 29.02 1.51 -9.47
N ASP A 227 28.43 2.09 -10.50
CA ASP A 227 28.95 2.11 -11.87
C ASP A 227 29.22 3.52 -12.39
N ARG A 228 28.76 4.57 -11.72
CA ARG A 228 28.99 5.96 -12.10
C ARG A 228 29.00 6.89 -10.90
N ARG A 229 29.69 8.01 -11.08
CA ARG A 229 29.63 9.20 -10.21
C ARG A 229 29.06 10.36 -11.01
N LEU A 230 28.23 11.19 -10.38
CA LEU A 230 27.58 12.33 -11.03
C LEU A 230 27.27 13.43 -10.02
N ILE A 231 27.16 14.66 -10.51
CA ILE A 231 26.81 15.84 -9.72
C ILE A 231 25.45 16.34 -10.18
N ALA A 232 24.52 16.51 -9.24
CA ALA A 232 23.21 17.07 -9.51
C ALA A 232 22.59 17.68 -8.26
N GLY A 233 21.84 18.79 -8.41
CA GLY A 233 21.08 19.40 -7.33
C GLY A 233 21.88 19.77 -6.07
N GLY A 234 23.17 20.13 -6.23
CA GLY A 234 24.06 20.47 -5.11
C GLY A 234 24.66 19.26 -4.38
N TYR A 235 24.48 18.04 -4.93
CA TYR A 235 24.99 16.80 -4.33
C TYR A 235 25.88 16.03 -5.31
N GLU A 236 26.83 15.29 -4.75
CA GLU A 236 27.50 14.21 -5.44
C GLU A 236 26.72 12.92 -5.20
N TRP A 237 26.52 12.16 -6.28
CA TRP A 237 25.74 10.93 -6.33
C TRP A 237 26.55 9.80 -6.90
N ILE A 238 26.23 8.59 -6.50
CA ILE A 238 26.61 7.37 -7.21
C ILE A 238 25.36 6.72 -7.81
N SER A 239 25.51 6.00 -8.92
CA SER A 239 24.46 5.16 -9.47
C SER A 239 24.77 3.68 -9.35
N GLN A 240 23.72 2.89 -9.14
CA GLN A 240 23.79 1.45 -9.11
C GLN A 240 22.79 0.89 -10.13
N ARG A 241 23.28 0.14 -11.12
CA ARG A 241 22.41 -0.58 -12.04
C ARG A 241 21.80 -1.78 -11.35
N ARG A 242 20.49 -1.93 -11.49
CA ARG A 242 19.72 -3.05 -10.93
C ARG A 242 19.61 -4.20 -11.94
N ALA A 243 19.27 -5.41 -11.46
CA ALA A 243 19.03 -6.56 -12.34
C ALA A 243 17.87 -6.34 -13.31
N SER A 244 16.91 -5.48 -12.97
CA SER A 244 15.80 -4.99 -13.81
C SER A 244 16.25 -4.08 -14.97
N GLY A 245 17.52 -3.60 -14.94
CA GLY A 245 18.08 -2.70 -15.93
C GLY A 245 17.93 -1.21 -15.60
N ASP A 246 17.12 -0.86 -14.62
CA ASP A 246 16.99 0.49 -14.08
C ASP A 246 18.13 0.88 -13.13
N TYR A 247 18.15 2.16 -12.71
CA TYR A 247 19.20 2.69 -11.83
C TYR A 247 18.64 3.19 -10.53
N TRP A 248 19.38 2.93 -9.44
CA TRP A 248 19.26 3.67 -8.20
C TRP A 248 20.31 4.75 -8.12
N TYR A 249 19.94 5.91 -7.58
CA TYR A 249 20.80 7.07 -7.37
C TYR A 249 20.92 7.31 -5.87
N ILE A 250 22.16 7.33 -5.39
CA ILE A 250 22.48 7.42 -3.97
C ILE A 250 23.33 8.67 -3.76
N PRO A 251 22.86 9.68 -3.01
CA PRO A 251 23.68 10.83 -2.68
C PRO A 251 24.76 10.41 -1.68
N VAL A 252 25.99 10.82 -1.91
CA VAL A 252 27.15 10.44 -1.08
C VAL A 252 27.84 11.62 -0.43
N ARG A 253 27.54 12.85 -0.89
CA ARG A 253 28.07 14.08 -0.33
C ARG A 253 27.20 15.29 -0.72
N ASP A 254 27.02 16.24 0.20
CA ASP A 254 26.57 17.60 -0.12
C ASP A 254 27.77 18.41 -0.63
N LEU A 255 27.64 19.12 -1.74
CA LEU A 255 28.76 19.92 -2.30
C LEU A 255 29.05 21.17 -1.48
N GLY A 256 28.15 21.60 -0.61
CA GLY A 256 28.40 22.64 0.39
C GLY A 256 29.17 22.13 1.60
N ASP A 257 29.34 20.82 1.74
CA ASP A 257 30.14 20.17 2.79
C ASP A 257 31.22 19.31 2.14
N SER A 258 32.44 19.38 2.63
CA SER A 258 33.58 18.61 2.11
C SER A 258 33.56 17.15 2.54
N THR A 259 32.66 16.78 3.47
CA THR A 259 32.60 15.43 4.09
C THR A 259 31.76 14.47 3.27
N PHE A 260 32.30 13.31 2.91
CA PHE A 260 31.52 12.20 2.37
C PHE A 260 30.69 11.51 3.48
N TRP A 261 29.54 11.01 3.10
CA TRP A 261 28.64 10.27 4.02
C TRP A 261 29.02 8.78 4.15
N GLY A 262 30.27 8.46 3.88
CA GLY A 262 30.86 7.13 3.95
C GLY A 262 32.24 7.09 3.32
N ASP A 263 32.76 5.88 3.15
CA ASP A 263 34.11 5.64 2.68
C ASP A 263 34.13 4.91 1.33
N TRP A 264 35.13 5.23 0.53
CA TRP A 264 35.39 4.57 -0.75
C TRP A 264 36.31 3.37 -0.52
N SER A 265 36.00 2.21 -1.12
CA SER A 265 36.82 0.99 -1.09
C SER A 265 36.92 0.31 -2.46
#